data_cd5231e65e0310271ea23ae31a63ba95
#
_entry.id   cd5231e65e0310271ea23ae31a63ba95
#
_cell.length_a   1.000
_cell.length_b   1.000
_cell.length_c   1.000
_cell.angle_alpha   90.00
_cell.angle_beta   90.00
_cell.angle_gamma   90.00
#
_symmetry.space_group_name_H-M   'P 1'
#
loop_
_entity.id
_entity.type
_entity.pdbx_description
1 polymer ?
#
loop_
_entity_poly.entity_id
_entity_poly.type
_entity_poly.pdbx_seq_one_letter_code
_entity_poly.pdbx_strand_id
1 'polypeptide(L)'
;MSTEIEPRRVAGQHVRMEANRRWWLRFLGGRFKRDYGSWSQGAEGEEVVGEILEGLLADGWQVIHDVSLGRGNIDHVVVGPGGLFTVETKSRRGRLLLDNLDQKMLAQSYGEKKLLERITGMEVGALLVFSHAYVIDKVPAKRRGVTILPARMLAWYFSRQRPTMTVEQADTIYDRLCLAVGQPPSP
;
A
#
# COMPACT_ATOMS: atom_id res chain seq x y z
N MET A 1 23.53 -17.96 25.13
CA MET A 1 22.62 -16.92 25.64
C MET A 1 21.47 -16.83 24.64
N SER A 2 20.35 -17.47 24.97
CA SER A 2 19.14 -17.48 24.14
C SER A 2 18.40 -16.18 24.37
N THR A 3 18.26 -15.38 23.33
CA THR A 3 17.44 -14.18 23.32
C THR A 3 15.97 -14.61 23.28
N GLU A 4 15.31 -14.59 24.41
CA GLU A 4 13.86 -14.72 24.54
C GLU A 4 13.19 -13.58 23.78
N ILE A 5 12.56 -13.90 22.64
CA ILE A 5 11.76 -12.94 21.85
C ILE A 5 10.49 -12.68 22.66
N GLU A 6 10.36 -11.44 23.15
CA GLU A 6 9.26 -11.05 24.03
C GLU A 6 7.88 -11.32 23.42
N PRO A 7 6.99 -12.04 24.13
CA PRO A 7 5.64 -12.39 23.65
C PRO A 7 4.72 -11.17 23.40
N ARG A 8 5.05 -10.00 23.93
CA ARG A 8 4.30 -8.74 23.72
C ARG A 8 4.33 -8.23 22.26
N ARG A 9 5.41 -8.49 21.49
CA ARG A 9 5.52 -8.05 20.11
C ARG A 9 4.56 -8.80 19.17
N VAL A 10 4.38 -10.10 19.40
CA VAL A 10 3.50 -10.95 18.58
C VAL A 10 2.02 -10.60 18.81
N ALA A 11 1.64 -10.32 20.07
CA ALA A 11 0.28 -9.94 20.42
C ALA A 11 -0.15 -8.60 19.80
N GLY A 12 0.73 -7.59 19.77
CA GLY A 12 0.45 -6.30 19.14
C GLY A 12 0.26 -6.40 17.61
N GLN A 13 1.03 -7.26 16.95
CA GLN A 13 0.89 -7.50 15.50
C GLN A 13 -0.45 -8.18 15.16
N HIS A 14 -0.89 -9.17 15.94
CA HIS A 14 -2.19 -9.81 15.74
C HIS A 14 -3.38 -8.85 15.93
N VAL A 15 -3.31 -7.97 16.92
CA VAL A 15 -4.37 -6.97 17.17
C VAL A 15 -4.42 -5.95 16.02
N ARG A 16 -3.26 -5.53 15.49
CA ARG A 16 -3.18 -4.63 14.33
C ARG A 16 -3.74 -5.29 13.06
N MET A 17 -3.46 -6.57 12.82
CA MET A 17 -4.05 -7.33 11.70
C MET A 17 -5.59 -7.39 11.79
N GLU A 18 -6.16 -7.65 12.98
CA GLU A 18 -7.62 -7.68 13.15
C GLU A 18 -8.27 -6.31 13.00
N ALA A 19 -7.65 -5.24 13.51
CA ALA A 19 -8.16 -3.88 13.40
C ALA A 19 -8.17 -3.42 11.94
N ASN A 20 -7.10 -3.65 11.18
CA ASN A 20 -7.02 -3.36 9.74
C ASN A 20 -8.05 -4.18 8.95
N ARG A 21 -8.21 -5.47 9.26
CA ARG A 21 -9.22 -6.33 8.62
C ARG A 21 -10.64 -5.87 8.90
N ARG A 22 -10.95 -5.47 10.15
CA ARG A 22 -12.29 -4.94 10.51
C ARG A 22 -12.57 -3.61 9.83
N TRP A 23 -11.59 -2.73 9.72
CA TRP A 23 -11.73 -1.44 9.02
C TRP A 23 -11.99 -1.67 7.54
N TRP A 24 -11.23 -2.53 6.90
CA TRP A 24 -11.40 -2.93 5.50
C TRP A 24 -12.79 -3.49 5.21
N LEU A 25 -13.29 -4.38 6.05
CA LEU A 25 -14.65 -4.93 5.93
C LEU A 25 -15.74 -3.86 6.11
N ARG A 26 -15.55 -2.88 6.99
CA ARG A 26 -16.47 -1.73 7.16
C ARG A 26 -16.45 -0.80 5.96
N PHE A 27 -15.29 -0.60 5.37
CA PHE A 27 -15.10 0.23 4.18
C PHE A 27 -15.79 -0.39 2.96
N LEU A 28 -15.60 -1.68 2.69
CA LEU A 28 -16.32 -2.41 1.65
C LEU A 28 -17.84 -2.33 1.85
N GLY A 29 -18.33 -2.49 3.06
CA GLY A 29 -19.77 -2.38 3.38
C GLY A 29 -20.38 -1.00 3.14
N GLY A 30 -19.60 0.08 3.28
CA GLY A 30 -20.05 1.45 3.04
C GLY A 30 -20.08 1.85 1.55
N ARG A 31 -19.22 1.28 0.74
CA ARG A 31 -19.05 1.59 -0.68
C ARG A 31 -19.97 0.78 -1.61
N PHE A 32 -20.54 -0.32 -1.15
CA PHE A 32 -21.39 -1.22 -1.93
C PHE A 32 -22.74 -0.63 -2.39
N LYS A 33 -23.03 0.65 -2.15
CA LYS A 33 -24.34 1.26 -2.47
C LYS A 33 -24.42 2.09 -3.75
N ARG A 34 -23.38 2.18 -4.59
CA ARG A 34 -23.46 2.94 -5.86
C ARG A 34 -22.78 2.21 -7.03
N ASP A 35 -23.58 1.91 -8.06
CA ASP A 35 -23.24 1.46 -9.42
C ASP A 35 -22.55 0.09 -9.61
N TYR A 36 -23.34 -0.87 -10.09
CA TYR A 36 -23.06 -2.31 -10.19
C TYR A 36 -22.16 -2.77 -11.36
N GLY A 37 -21.51 -1.92 -12.13
CA GLY A 37 -20.84 -2.36 -13.36
C GLY A 37 -19.31 -2.27 -13.39
N SER A 38 -18.76 -1.09 -13.21
CA SER A 38 -17.31 -0.85 -13.28
C SER A 38 -16.62 -0.78 -11.90
N TRP A 39 -17.42 -0.55 -10.87
CA TRP A 39 -16.98 -0.44 -9.48
C TRP A 39 -16.57 -1.78 -8.85
N SER A 40 -17.21 -2.89 -9.25
CA SER A 40 -16.90 -4.22 -8.71
C SER A 40 -15.48 -4.68 -9.07
N GLN A 41 -15.01 -4.35 -10.29
CA GLN A 41 -13.66 -4.74 -10.73
C GLN A 41 -12.56 -3.91 -10.06
N GLY A 42 -12.80 -2.61 -9.84
CA GLY A 42 -11.87 -1.74 -9.12
C GLY A 42 -11.71 -2.19 -7.67
N ALA A 43 -12.81 -2.36 -6.96
CA ALA A 43 -12.84 -2.81 -5.57
C ALA A 43 -12.19 -4.21 -5.38
N GLU A 44 -12.46 -5.16 -6.28
CA GLU A 44 -11.82 -6.49 -6.26
C GLU A 44 -10.28 -6.39 -6.41
N GLY A 45 -9.80 -5.48 -7.25
CA GLY A 45 -8.37 -5.28 -7.46
C GLY A 45 -7.68 -4.65 -6.25
N GLU A 46 -8.29 -3.68 -5.61
CA GLU A 46 -7.80 -3.05 -4.39
C GLU A 46 -7.79 -4.04 -3.22
N GLU A 47 -8.80 -4.90 -3.12
CA GLU A 47 -8.90 -5.97 -2.11
C GLU A 47 -7.73 -6.95 -2.22
N VAL A 48 -7.47 -7.47 -3.41
CA VAL A 48 -6.34 -8.38 -3.66
C VAL A 48 -4.99 -7.75 -3.28
N VAL A 49 -4.78 -6.49 -3.64
CA VAL A 49 -3.56 -5.76 -3.29
C VAL A 49 -3.48 -5.52 -1.79
N GLY A 50 -4.59 -5.11 -1.16
CA GLY A 50 -4.69 -4.89 0.27
C GLY A 50 -4.33 -6.15 1.08
N GLU A 51 -4.89 -7.31 0.72
CA GLU A 51 -4.57 -8.58 1.38
C GLU A 51 -3.08 -8.95 1.30
N ILE A 52 -2.46 -8.75 0.12
CA ILE A 52 -1.02 -8.99 -0.04
C ILE A 52 -0.21 -8.06 0.85
N LEU A 53 -0.57 -6.77 0.91
CA LEU A 53 0.12 -5.78 1.73
C LEU A 53 -0.05 -6.06 3.23
N GLU A 54 -1.23 -6.48 3.68
CA GLU A 54 -1.47 -6.89 5.06
C GLU A 54 -0.62 -8.11 5.46
N GLY A 55 -0.37 -9.02 4.51
CA GLY A 55 0.55 -10.14 4.72
C GLY A 55 1.99 -9.73 5.07
N LEU A 56 2.39 -8.48 4.79
CA LEU A 56 3.72 -7.96 5.10
C LEU A 56 3.88 -7.48 6.56
N LEU A 57 2.81 -7.46 7.34
CA LEU A 57 2.83 -7.06 8.75
C LEU A 57 3.81 -7.89 9.58
N ALA A 58 3.95 -9.17 9.26
CA ALA A 58 4.90 -10.07 9.93
C ALA A 58 6.37 -9.64 9.70
N ASP A 59 6.64 -8.95 8.61
CA ASP A 59 7.97 -8.44 8.22
C ASP A 59 8.20 -6.99 8.69
N GLY A 60 7.32 -6.46 9.54
CA GLY A 60 7.43 -5.11 10.13
C GLY A 60 6.91 -3.99 9.22
N TRP A 61 6.18 -4.31 8.16
CA TRP A 61 5.49 -3.33 7.34
C TRP A 61 4.08 -3.07 7.86
N GLN A 62 3.64 -1.82 7.77
CA GLN A 62 2.31 -1.39 8.17
C GLN A 62 1.60 -0.73 6.99
N VAL A 63 0.29 -0.87 6.92
CA VAL A 63 -0.51 -0.40 5.78
C VAL A 63 -1.66 0.47 6.27
N ILE A 64 -1.86 1.60 5.59
CA ILE A 64 -3.04 2.45 5.74
C ILE A 64 -3.77 2.42 4.40
N HIS A 65 -5.03 2.05 4.41
CA HIS A 65 -5.87 1.97 3.22
C HIS A 65 -6.69 3.24 3.04
N ASP A 66 -7.04 3.56 1.78
CA ASP A 66 -7.91 4.68 1.38
C ASP A 66 -7.55 6.00 2.08
N VAL A 67 -6.32 6.41 1.88
CA VAL A 67 -5.76 7.59 2.55
C VAL A 67 -6.23 8.86 1.85
N SER A 68 -7.13 9.60 2.50
CA SER A 68 -7.64 10.89 2.01
C SER A 68 -6.83 12.05 2.58
N LEU A 69 -6.10 12.76 1.71
CA LEU A 69 -5.24 13.89 2.07
C LEU A 69 -5.68 15.20 1.38
N GLY A 70 -6.98 15.48 1.41
CA GLY A 70 -7.61 16.67 0.86
C GLY A 70 -8.05 16.51 -0.58
N ARG A 71 -7.20 16.70 -1.59
CA ARG A 71 -7.56 16.57 -3.01
C ARG A 71 -7.08 15.22 -3.56
N GLY A 72 -7.89 14.18 -3.44
CA GLY A 72 -7.64 12.84 -3.94
C GLY A 72 -7.37 11.83 -2.83
N ASN A 73 -7.52 10.55 -3.19
CA ASN A 73 -7.26 9.42 -2.31
C ASN A 73 -6.06 8.66 -2.83
N ILE A 74 -5.27 8.10 -1.92
CA ILE A 74 -4.21 7.13 -2.19
C ILE A 74 -4.77 5.77 -1.77
N ASP A 75 -4.77 4.78 -2.65
CA ASP A 75 -5.36 3.47 -2.36
C ASP A 75 -4.70 2.84 -1.12
N HIS A 76 -3.36 2.83 -1.07
CA HIS A 76 -2.65 2.34 0.11
C HIS A 76 -1.37 3.15 0.37
N VAL A 77 -1.08 3.40 1.64
CA VAL A 77 0.22 3.89 2.12
C VAL A 77 0.87 2.79 2.93
N VAL A 78 2.11 2.45 2.60
CA VAL A 78 2.87 1.37 3.24
C VAL A 78 4.09 1.98 3.93
N VAL A 79 4.25 1.67 5.20
CA VAL A 79 5.34 2.15 6.06
C VAL A 79 6.06 0.94 6.65
N GLY A 80 7.38 0.95 6.62
CA GLY A 80 8.15 -0.13 7.24
C GLY A 80 9.65 0.11 7.20
N PRO A 81 10.46 -0.89 7.56
CA PRO A 81 11.90 -0.73 7.67
C PRO A 81 12.58 -0.19 6.40
N GLY A 82 12.05 -0.51 5.23
CA GLY A 82 12.59 -0.06 3.94
C GLY A 82 12.09 1.31 3.47
N GLY A 83 11.26 2.01 4.25
CA GLY A 83 10.80 3.36 3.91
C GLY A 83 9.28 3.52 3.86
N LEU A 84 8.86 4.60 3.19
CA LEU A 84 7.48 5.01 3.00
C LEU A 84 7.11 4.89 1.52
N PHE A 85 5.95 4.32 1.23
CA PHE A 85 5.50 4.07 -0.15
C PHE A 85 4.03 4.43 -0.33
N THR A 86 3.69 4.97 -1.50
CA THR A 86 2.32 4.99 -2.02
C THR A 86 2.12 3.82 -2.97
N VAL A 87 0.97 3.18 -2.90
CA VAL A 87 0.58 2.08 -3.78
C VAL A 87 -0.75 2.43 -4.41
N GLU A 88 -0.71 2.71 -5.70
CA GLU A 88 -1.88 2.91 -6.55
C GLU A 88 -2.21 1.60 -7.25
N THR A 89 -3.45 1.16 -7.16
CA THR A 89 -3.93 -0.10 -7.72
C THR A 89 -4.74 0.13 -8.99
N LYS A 90 -4.44 -0.65 -10.02
CA LYS A 90 -5.25 -0.70 -11.24
C LYS A 90 -5.74 -2.11 -11.50
N SER A 91 -7.06 -2.27 -11.44
CA SER A 91 -7.72 -3.52 -11.83
C SER A 91 -7.83 -3.59 -13.34
N ARG A 92 -6.85 -4.24 -13.98
CA ARG A 92 -6.84 -4.47 -15.41
C ARG A 92 -6.63 -5.95 -15.68
N ARG A 93 -7.40 -6.52 -16.58
CA ARG A 93 -7.26 -7.92 -17.03
C ARG A 93 -6.51 -8.00 -18.37
N GLY A 94 -5.98 -9.17 -18.66
CA GLY A 94 -5.29 -9.45 -19.91
C GLY A 94 -3.82 -9.05 -19.91
N ARG A 95 -3.26 -8.95 -21.12
CA ARG A 95 -1.82 -8.65 -21.32
C ARG A 95 -1.59 -7.15 -21.35
N LEU A 96 -0.58 -6.68 -20.67
CA LEU A 96 -0.18 -5.28 -20.61
C LEU A 96 1.27 -5.12 -21.06
N LEU A 97 1.47 -4.27 -22.08
CA LEU A 97 2.76 -3.72 -22.48
C LEU A 97 2.92 -2.35 -21.85
N LEU A 98 4.07 -2.09 -21.23
CA LEU A 98 4.33 -0.83 -20.54
C LEU A 98 4.43 0.38 -21.47
N ASP A 99 4.74 0.14 -22.75
CA ASP A 99 4.75 1.20 -23.76
C ASP A 99 3.33 1.71 -24.07
N ASN A 100 2.31 0.89 -23.83
CA ASN A 100 0.90 1.23 -24.01
C ASN A 100 0.25 1.72 -22.69
N LEU A 101 1.06 2.07 -21.69
CA LEU A 101 0.54 2.53 -20.43
C LEU A 101 0.02 3.97 -20.53
N ASP A 102 -1.20 4.20 -20.02
CA ASP A 102 -1.75 5.55 -19.93
C ASP A 102 -0.87 6.43 -19.02
N GLN A 103 -0.37 7.51 -19.59
CA GLN A 103 0.48 8.46 -18.88
C GLN A 103 -0.22 9.12 -17.69
N LYS A 104 -1.56 9.17 -17.69
CA LYS A 104 -2.36 9.68 -16.57
C LYS A 104 -2.20 8.82 -15.31
N MET A 105 -2.07 7.48 -15.46
CA MET A 105 -1.83 6.59 -14.33
C MET A 105 -0.49 6.88 -13.65
N LEU A 106 0.57 7.11 -14.45
CA LEU A 106 1.88 7.47 -13.92
C LEU A 106 1.86 8.85 -13.25
N ALA A 107 1.16 9.82 -13.85
CA ALA A 107 1.02 11.15 -13.29
C ALA A 107 0.26 11.14 -11.97
N GLN A 108 -0.78 10.31 -11.85
CA GLN A 108 -1.53 10.10 -10.61
C GLN A 108 -0.61 9.56 -9.52
N SER A 109 0.00 8.38 -9.72
CA SER A 109 0.89 7.77 -8.72
C SER A 109 2.06 8.68 -8.34
N TYR A 110 2.62 9.44 -9.29
CA TYR A 110 3.67 10.41 -9.00
C TYR A 110 3.14 11.60 -8.18
N GLY A 111 1.91 12.07 -8.46
CA GLY A 111 1.24 13.12 -7.71
C GLY A 111 1.00 12.73 -6.25
N GLU A 112 0.54 11.51 -6.01
CA GLU A 112 0.34 10.92 -4.68
C GLU A 112 1.65 10.86 -3.88
N LYS A 113 2.72 10.35 -4.51
CA LYS A 113 4.08 10.39 -3.95
C LYS A 113 4.45 11.81 -3.51
N LYS A 114 4.30 12.80 -4.40
CA LYS A 114 4.66 14.19 -4.11
C LYS A 114 3.81 14.81 -3.01
N LEU A 115 2.55 14.42 -2.92
CA LEU A 115 1.67 14.84 -1.85
C LEU A 115 2.15 14.30 -0.50
N LEU A 116 2.43 13.00 -0.43
CA LEU A 116 2.88 12.36 0.80
C LEU A 116 4.29 12.85 1.22
N GLU A 117 5.21 13.06 0.28
CA GLU A 117 6.52 13.68 0.54
C GLU A 117 6.39 15.06 1.18
N ARG A 118 5.45 15.89 0.69
CA ARG A 118 5.23 17.23 1.22
C ARG A 118 4.69 17.21 2.65
N ILE A 119 3.83 16.25 2.96
CA ILE A 119 3.19 16.12 4.27
C ILE A 119 4.17 15.55 5.30
N THR A 120 4.97 14.56 4.89
CA THR A 120 5.86 13.84 5.81
C THR A 120 7.26 14.42 5.89
N GLY A 121 7.68 15.19 4.87
CA GLY A 121 9.07 15.64 4.72
C GLY A 121 10.05 14.51 4.38
N MET A 122 9.53 13.32 4.05
CA MET A 122 10.32 12.12 3.80
C MET A 122 10.33 11.77 2.32
N GLU A 123 11.36 11.03 1.89
CA GLU A 123 11.34 10.41 0.56
C GLU A 123 10.31 9.29 0.52
N VAL A 124 9.50 9.26 -0.55
CA VAL A 124 8.42 8.30 -0.74
C VAL A 124 8.66 7.50 -2.02
N GLY A 125 8.54 6.18 -1.95
CA GLY A 125 8.45 5.32 -3.12
C GLY A 125 7.05 5.38 -3.73
N ALA A 126 6.92 5.45 -5.06
CA ALA A 126 5.63 5.34 -5.73
C ALA A 126 5.52 4.00 -6.45
N LEU A 127 4.46 3.25 -6.17
CA LEU A 127 4.15 1.98 -6.84
C LEU A 127 2.84 2.11 -7.61
N LEU A 128 2.86 1.67 -8.87
CA LEU A 128 1.68 1.44 -9.69
C LEU A 128 1.50 -0.07 -9.86
N VAL A 129 0.48 -0.62 -9.24
CA VAL A 129 0.28 -2.06 -9.11
C VAL A 129 -0.91 -2.52 -9.94
N PHE A 130 -0.69 -3.54 -10.76
CA PHE A 130 -1.74 -4.17 -11.54
C PHE A 130 -2.18 -5.47 -10.86
N SER A 131 -3.43 -5.52 -10.39
CA SER A 131 -3.95 -6.67 -9.63
C SER A 131 -4.15 -7.93 -10.49
N HIS A 132 -4.66 -7.77 -11.72
CA HIS A 132 -5.06 -8.91 -12.58
C HIS A 132 -4.35 -8.94 -13.93
N ALA A 133 -3.54 -7.92 -14.28
CA ALA A 133 -2.86 -7.91 -15.57
C ALA A 133 -1.61 -8.79 -15.59
N TYR A 134 -1.40 -9.46 -16.71
CA TYR A 134 -0.13 -10.08 -17.05
C TYR A 134 0.76 -9.04 -17.74
N VAL A 135 1.69 -8.46 -16.98
CA VAL A 135 2.68 -7.53 -17.54
C VAL A 135 3.72 -8.34 -18.33
N ILE A 136 3.84 -8.03 -19.63
CA ILE A 136 4.69 -8.78 -20.57
C ILE A 136 6.14 -8.35 -20.44
N ASP A 137 6.36 -7.06 -20.11
CA ASP A 137 7.68 -6.49 -19.99
C ASP A 137 8.43 -6.99 -18.75
N LYS A 138 9.74 -6.71 -18.72
CA LYS A 138 10.57 -6.96 -17.54
C LYS A 138 10.10 -6.06 -16.39
N VAL A 139 9.67 -6.66 -15.29
CA VAL A 139 9.19 -5.98 -14.09
C VAL A 139 9.99 -6.43 -12.86
N PRO A 140 10.15 -5.59 -11.83
CA PRO A 140 9.64 -4.21 -11.72
C PRO A 140 10.29 -3.27 -12.74
N ALA A 141 9.49 -2.36 -13.31
CA ALA A 141 9.97 -1.35 -14.24
C ALA A 141 9.79 0.04 -13.65
N LYS A 142 10.77 0.93 -13.87
CA LYS A 142 10.69 2.32 -13.39
C LYS A 142 10.39 3.25 -14.57
N ARG A 143 9.31 4.05 -14.47
CA ARG A 143 8.92 5.06 -15.43
C ARG A 143 8.54 6.35 -14.70
N ARG A 144 9.17 7.47 -15.05
CA ARG A 144 8.86 8.80 -14.45
C ARG A 144 8.84 8.82 -12.92
N GLY A 145 9.75 8.10 -12.27
CA GLY A 145 9.82 8.04 -10.80
C GLY A 145 8.81 7.11 -10.13
N VAL A 146 7.99 6.38 -10.92
CA VAL A 146 7.02 5.39 -10.44
C VAL A 146 7.54 4.00 -10.78
N THR A 147 7.48 3.09 -9.84
CA THR A 147 7.77 1.66 -10.03
C THR A 147 6.49 0.91 -10.39
N ILE A 148 6.53 0.16 -11.48
CA ILE A 148 5.39 -0.57 -12.03
C ILE A 148 5.63 -2.06 -11.82
N LEU A 149 4.65 -2.74 -11.24
CA LEU A 149 4.72 -4.19 -11.02
C LEU A 149 3.33 -4.83 -10.92
N PRO A 150 3.20 -6.14 -11.22
CA PRO A 150 1.99 -6.89 -10.93
C PRO A 150 1.89 -7.21 -9.44
N ALA A 151 0.67 -7.33 -8.91
CA ALA A 151 0.41 -7.59 -7.49
C ALA A 151 1.16 -8.80 -6.93
N ARG A 152 1.28 -9.88 -7.72
CA ARG A 152 2.04 -11.08 -7.31
C ARG A 152 3.51 -10.84 -6.96
N MET A 153 4.06 -9.69 -7.34
CA MET A 153 5.45 -9.33 -7.04
C MET A 153 5.59 -8.43 -5.81
N LEU A 154 4.51 -7.97 -5.18
CA LEU A 154 4.56 -7.03 -4.06
C LEU A 154 5.37 -7.58 -2.89
N ALA A 155 5.07 -8.78 -2.41
CA ALA A 155 5.79 -9.38 -1.29
C ALA A 155 7.29 -9.52 -1.60
N TRP A 156 7.62 -10.00 -2.79
CA TRP A 156 9.02 -10.06 -3.25
C TRP A 156 9.65 -8.66 -3.32
N TYR A 157 8.94 -7.66 -3.83
CA TYR A 157 9.44 -6.29 -3.94
C TYR A 157 9.78 -5.70 -2.57
N PHE A 158 8.88 -5.82 -1.61
CA PHE A 158 9.08 -5.31 -0.26
C PHE A 158 10.16 -6.08 0.51
N SER A 159 10.32 -7.39 0.30
CA SER A 159 11.39 -8.19 0.91
C SER A 159 12.80 -7.80 0.43
N ARG A 160 12.91 -7.06 -0.69
CA ARG A 160 14.18 -6.58 -1.26
C ARG A 160 14.51 -5.13 -0.91
N GLN A 161 13.64 -4.45 -0.18
CA GLN A 161 13.93 -3.09 0.26
C GLN A 161 15.04 -3.10 1.31
N ARG A 162 16.00 -2.21 1.14
CA ARG A 162 17.06 -2.03 2.16
C ARG A 162 16.48 -1.29 3.34
N PRO A 163 16.80 -1.70 4.58
CA PRO A 163 16.36 -0.95 5.75
C PRO A 163 16.92 0.48 5.74
N THR A 164 16.04 1.46 5.89
CA THR A 164 16.35 2.89 5.97
C THR A 164 15.94 3.48 7.32
N MET A 165 15.15 2.73 8.10
CA MET A 165 14.70 3.12 9.43
C MET A 165 14.49 1.88 10.32
N THR A 166 14.41 2.12 11.63
CA THR A 166 14.05 1.06 12.59
C THR A 166 12.53 0.80 12.58
N VAL A 167 12.12 -0.33 13.17
CA VAL A 167 10.69 -0.66 13.30
C VAL A 167 9.98 0.39 14.16
N GLU A 168 10.61 0.87 15.23
CA GLU A 168 10.06 1.90 16.12
C GLU A 168 9.87 3.25 15.40
N GLN A 169 10.76 3.58 14.48
CA GLN A 169 10.63 4.76 13.64
C GLN A 169 9.46 4.60 12.66
N ALA A 170 9.33 3.42 12.04
CA ALA A 170 8.22 3.11 11.15
C ALA A 170 6.86 3.17 11.90
N ASP A 171 6.79 2.61 13.11
CA ASP A 171 5.61 2.69 13.98
C ASP A 171 5.21 4.15 14.27
N THR A 172 6.21 4.99 14.62
CA THR A 172 5.96 6.41 14.90
C THR A 172 5.40 7.15 13.67
N ILE A 173 5.92 6.85 12.48
CA ILE A 173 5.45 7.46 11.22
C ILE A 173 4.03 6.97 10.91
N TYR A 174 3.77 5.68 11.05
CA TYR A 174 2.46 5.08 10.85
C TYR A 174 1.40 5.74 11.75
N ASP A 175 1.67 5.85 13.06
CA ASP A 175 0.74 6.46 14.02
C ASP A 175 0.43 7.92 13.67
N ARG A 176 1.46 8.69 13.29
CA ARG A 176 1.27 10.09 12.83
C ARG A 176 0.43 10.19 11.58
N LEU A 177 0.64 9.30 10.61
CA LEU A 177 -0.16 9.27 9.38
C LEU A 177 -1.60 8.88 9.68
N CYS A 178 -1.85 7.88 10.52
CA CYS A 178 -3.18 7.49 10.95
C CYS A 178 -3.94 8.66 11.57
N LEU A 179 -3.29 9.41 12.46
CA LEU A 179 -3.88 10.60 13.08
C LEU A 179 -4.17 11.70 12.03
N ALA A 180 -3.26 11.93 11.08
CA ALA A 180 -3.42 12.95 10.04
C ALA A 180 -4.58 12.66 9.09
N VAL A 181 -4.90 11.37 8.86
CA VAL A 181 -6.01 10.95 7.99
C VAL A 181 -7.30 10.64 8.77
N GLY A 182 -7.32 10.89 10.09
CA GLY A 182 -8.49 10.64 10.93
C GLY A 182 -8.79 9.14 11.16
N GLN A 183 -7.82 8.29 10.92
CA GLN A 183 -7.90 6.86 11.23
C GLN A 183 -7.18 6.61 12.55
N PRO A 184 -7.80 6.00 13.56
CA PRO A 184 -7.10 5.70 14.79
C PRO A 184 -5.95 4.71 14.51
N PRO A 185 -4.74 4.94 15.04
CA PRO A 185 -3.70 3.93 15.00
C PRO A 185 -4.20 2.64 15.65
N SER A 186 -3.83 1.51 15.07
CA SER A 186 -4.18 0.22 15.66
C SER A 186 -3.53 0.08 17.04
N PRO A 187 -4.27 -0.38 18.05
CA PRO A 187 -3.77 -0.54 19.41
C PRO A 187 -2.63 -1.55 19.52
#